data_e413a0a01da5249740e7d1a0e37c73ee
#
_entry.id   e413a0a01da5249740e7d1a0e37c73ee
#
_cell.length_a   1.000
_cell.length_b   1.000
_cell.length_c   1.000
_cell.angle_alpha   90.00
_cell.angle_beta   90.00
_cell.angle_gamma   90.00
#
_symmetry.space_group_name_H-M   'P 1'
#
loop_
_entity.id
_entity.type
_entity.pdbx_description
1 polymer ?
#
loop_
_entity_poly.entity_id
_entity_poly.type
_entity_poly.pdbx_seq_one_letter_code
_entity_poly.pdbx_strand_id
1 'polypeptide(L)'
;MISDFTNLRPDAIFDGGDLDCGTGLILLIRENMLKTPVDGILEMRSREPTVADDLPPWCRMVGHEYLGSLPAEGFVRYFVRRRAALEAEAETQALARDKQEAKSFEWRARVRSAGHQHAKVYARNFSFDIGQPASFEEKDSYPSAIEYLLGAVAGSLVTGFASDCARAGLDVDDIEISISARLHNILAHLGVEQGDPSFETIAVKCFVSTFEDEDTVKTIWVGTVNRSPLVATLKKGTDMDIRLAIV
;
A
#
# COMPACT_ATOMS: atom_id res chain seq x y z
N MET A 1 -30.91 16.36 -14.36
CA MET A 1 -31.59 16.22 -13.06
C MET A 1 -30.50 15.89 -12.05
N ILE A 2 -30.16 16.83 -11.19
CA ILE A 2 -29.23 16.58 -10.08
C ILE A 2 -30.06 15.77 -9.07
N SER A 3 -29.80 14.47 -9.03
CA SER A 3 -30.40 13.60 -8.00
C SER A 3 -29.94 14.10 -6.64
N ASP A 4 -30.87 14.39 -5.75
CA ASP A 4 -30.59 14.88 -4.40
C ASP A 4 -30.01 13.72 -3.56
N PHE A 5 -28.68 13.55 -3.63
CA PHE A 5 -27.96 12.50 -2.90
C PHE A 5 -27.76 12.84 -1.41
N THR A 6 -28.15 14.05 -0.98
CA THR A 6 -27.98 14.52 0.40
C THR A 6 -28.81 13.72 1.41
N ASN A 7 -29.88 13.06 0.96
CA ASN A 7 -30.79 12.26 1.80
C ASN A 7 -30.64 10.74 1.65
N LEU A 8 -29.66 10.26 0.86
CA LEU A 8 -29.39 8.84 0.75
C LEU A 8 -28.86 8.29 2.08
N ARG A 9 -29.52 7.27 2.60
CA ARG A 9 -29.02 6.48 3.74
C ARG A 9 -28.38 5.22 3.20
N PRO A 10 -27.04 5.09 3.27
CA PRO A 10 -26.36 3.87 2.86
C PRO A 10 -26.63 2.74 3.87
N ASP A 11 -26.77 1.52 3.36
CA ASP A 11 -26.91 0.30 4.16
C ASP A 11 -25.55 -0.21 4.65
N ALA A 12 -24.48 0.12 3.93
CA ALA A 12 -23.11 -0.17 4.30
C ALA A 12 -22.19 0.99 3.87
N ILE A 13 -21.12 1.21 4.63
CA ILE A 13 -20.11 2.24 4.36
C ILE A 13 -18.74 1.59 4.51
N PHE A 14 -17.81 1.89 3.60
CA PHE A 14 -16.40 1.59 3.79
C PHE A 14 -15.51 2.70 3.20
N ASP A 15 -14.30 2.83 3.74
CA ASP A 15 -13.28 3.72 3.24
C ASP A 15 -12.25 2.93 2.43
N GLY A 16 -12.07 3.30 1.16
CA GLY A 16 -11.06 2.75 0.24
C GLY A 16 -9.71 3.46 0.35
N GLY A 17 -9.63 4.56 1.10
CA GLY A 17 -8.41 5.36 1.23
C GLY A 17 -7.93 5.89 -0.10
N ASP A 18 -6.63 5.71 -0.35
CA ASP A 18 -5.93 6.11 -1.57
C ASP A 18 -5.74 4.95 -2.56
N LEU A 19 -6.47 3.84 -2.39
CA LEU A 19 -6.40 2.70 -3.30
C LEU A 19 -7.07 3.03 -4.64
N ASP A 20 -6.37 2.73 -5.73
CA ASP A 20 -6.94 2.73 -7.07
C ASP A 20 -7.55 1.36 -7.44
N CYS A 21 -8.24 1.31 -8.56
CA CYS A 21 -8.86 0.07 -9.06
C CYS A 21 -7.82 -1.03 -9.36
N GLY A 22 -6.58 -0.68 -9.67
CA GLY A 22 -5.47 -1.60 -9.93
C GLY A 22 -4.78 -2.13 -8.69
N THR A 23 -4.92 -1.48 -7.54
CA THR A 23 -4.23 -1.83 -6.28
C THR A 23 -5.09 -2.60 -5.29
N GLY A 24 -6.27 -3.06 -5.69
CA GLY A 24 -7.12 -3.92 -4.88
C GLY A 24 -8.42 -3.28 -4.39
N LEU A 25 -8.71 -2.02 -4.73
CA LEU A 25 -9.97 -1.36 -4.40
C LEU A 25 -11.17 -2.17 -4.89
N ILE A 26 -11.10 -2.73 -6.10
CA ILE A 26 -12.17 -3.57 -6.69
C ILE A 26 -12.48 -4.79 -5.81
N LEU A 27 -11.47 -5.43 -5.21
CA LEU A 27 -11.69 -6.55 -4.29
C LEU A 27 -12.46 -6.10 -3.04
N LEU A 28 -12.10 -4.95 -2.49
CA LEU A 28 -12.80 -4.37 -1.33
C LEU A 28 -14.24 -3.96 -1.68
N ILE A 29 -14.46 -3.36 -2.84
CA ILE A 29 -15.81 -3.02 -3.32
C ILE A 29 -16.65 -4.29 -3.40
N ARG A 30 -16.17 -5.35 -4.04
CA ARG A 30 -16.90 -6.62 -4.16
C ARG A 30 -17.22 -7.24 -2.81
N GLU A 31 -16.26 -7.29 -1.89
CA GLU A 31 -16.49 -7.80 -0.53
C GLU A 31 -17.59 -7.03 0.21
N ASN A 32 -17.60 -5.71 0.10
CA ASN A 32 -18.58 -4.87 0.76
C ASN A 32 -19.95 -4.92 0.04
N MET A 33 -19.97 -5.02 -1.29
CA MET A 33 -21.20 -5.26 -2.05
C MET A 33 -21.87 -6.58 -1.63
N LEU A 34 -21.12 -7.66 -1.40
CA LEU A 34 -21.67 -8.93 -0.92
C LEU A 34 -22.30 -8.82 0.48
N LYS A 35 -21.79 -7.94 1.33
CA LYS A 35 -22.34 -7.64 2.67
C LYS A 35 -23.54 -6.70 2.64
N THR A 36 -23.68 -5.88 1.59
CA THR A 36 -24.80 -4.96 1.41
C THR A 36 -26.05 -5.73 1.03
N PRO A 37 -27.25 -5.44 1.58
CA PRO A 37 -28.49 -6.08 1.17
C PRO A 37 -28.77 -5.92 -0.34
N VAL A 38 -29.53 -6.85 -0.92
CA VAL A 38 -30.03 -6.68 -2.30
C VAL A 38 -30.88 -5.42 -2.39
N ASP A 39 -30.70 -4.64 -3.46
CA ASP A 39 -31.23 -3.29 -3.66
C ASP A 39 -30.77 -2.24 -2.63
N GLY A 40 -29.94 -2.63 -1.66
CA GLY A 40 -29.28 -1.74 -0.72
C GLY A 40 -28.19 -0.89 -1.35
N ILE A 41 -27.78 0.16 -0.66
CA ILE A 41 -26.81 1.17 -1.10
C ILE A 41 -25.52 1.02 -0.32
N LEU A 42 -24.43 0.82 -1.03
CA LEU A 42 -23.08 0.91 -0.51
C LEU A 42 -22.55 2.34 -0.72
N GLU A 43 -22.07 2.97 0.35
CA GLU A 43 -21.25 4.18 0.28
C GLU A 43 -19.77 3.78 0.33
N MET A 44 -19.03 4.16 -0.67
CA MET A 44 -17.58 4.07 -0.68
C MET A 44 -16.98 5.47 -0.59
N ARG A 45 -15.98 5.63 0.26
CA ARG A 45 -15.19 6.85 0.38
C ARG A 45 -13.83 6.63 -0.25
N SER A 46 -13.34 7.58 -1.04
CA SER A 46 -12.00 7.49 -1.63
C SER A 46 -11.40 8.87 -1.82
N ARG A 47 -10.07 8.95 -1.69
CA ARG A 47 -9.25 10.12 -2.02
C ARG A 47 -8.62 9.99 -3.41
N GLU A 48 -8.61 8.78 -3.99
CA GLU A 48 -7.99 8.50 -5.29
C GLU A 48 -8.83 9.08 -6.44
N PRO A 49 -8.28 10.02 -7.24
CA PRO A 49 -9.04 10.72 -8.29
C PRO A 49 -9.54 9.80 -9.41
N THR A 50 -8.79 8.75 -9.76
CA THR A 50 -9.13 7.84 -10.87
C THR A 50 -10.39 7.03 -10.62
N VAL A 51 -10.80 6.89 -9.37
CA VAL A 51 -12.03 6.19 -8.98
C VAL A 51 -13.28 6.80 -9.63
N ALA A 52 -13.31 8.11 -9.84
CA ALA A 52 -14.42 8.80 -10.50
C ALA A 52 -14.66 8.28 -11.93
N ASP A 53 -13.59 7.96 -12.63
CA ASP A 53 -13.64 7.48 -14.02
C ASP A 53 -13.83 5.96 -14.11
N ASP A 54 -13.26 5.19 -13.17
CA ASP A 54 -13.21 3.73 -13.22
C ASP A 54 -14.44 3.06 -12.62
N LEU A 55 -15.01 3.63 -11.53
CA LEU A 55 -16.12 3.01 -10.81
C LEU A 55 -17.41 2.90 -11.64
N PRO A 56 -17.87 3.93 -12.41
CA PRO A 56 -19.09 3.80 -13.19
C PRO A 56 -19.03 2.74 -14.30
N PRO A 57 -17.93 2.60 -15.09
CA PRO A 57 -17.79 1.49 -16.03
C PRO A 57 -17.76 0.12 -15.35
N TRP A 58 -17.07 0.00 -14.21
CA TRP A 58 -17.04 -1.22 -13.44
C TRP A 58 -18.45 -1.63 -12.94
N CYS A 59 -19.22 -0.71 -12.38
CA CYS A 59 -20.59 -0.98 -11.96
C CYS A 59 -21.44 -1.53 -13.11
N ARG A 60 -21.34 -0.94 -14.31
CA ARG A 60 -22.05 -1.43 -15.51
C ARG A 60 -21.62 -2.85 -15.90
N MET A 61 -20.32 -3.14 -15.81
CA MET A 61 -19.76 -4.45 -16.16
C MET A 61 -20.25 -5.56 -15.24
N VAL A 62 -20.38 -5.28 -13.94
CA VAL A 62 -20.82 -6.26 -12.93
C VAL A 62 -22.30 -6.20 -12.62
N GLY A 63 -23.08 -5.38 -13.33
CA GLY A 63 -24.54 -5.31 -13.19
C GLY A 63 -25.06 -4.50 -12.00
N HIS A 64 -24.19 -3.77 -11.29
CA HIS A 64 -24.60 -2.86 -10.22
C HIS A 64 -24.99 -1.48 -10.77
N GLU A 65 -25.78 -0.72 -9.99
CA GLU A 65 -26.18 0.62 -10.38
C GLU A 65 -25.33 1.67 -9.68
N TYR A 66 -24.52 2.39 -10.45
CA TYR A 66 -23.84 3.58 -9.96
C TYR A 66 -24.85 4.73 -9.83
N LEU A 67 -25.06 5.20 -8.59
CA LEU A 67 -26.03 6.25 -8.31
C LEU A 67 -25.42 7.65 -8.48
N GLY A 68 -24.14 7.82 -8.16
CA GLY A 68 -23.42 9.09 -8.25
C GLY A 68 -22.38 9.27 -7.17
N SER A 69 -21.81 10.47 -7.10
CA SER A 69 -20.83 10.83 -6.09
C SER A 69 -21.11 12.21 -5.49
N LEU A 70 -20.64 12.43 -4.26
CA LEU A 70 -20.67 13.71 -3.55
C LEU A 70 -19.29 14.04 -3.03
N PRO A 71 -18.75 15.23 -3.34
CA PRO A 71 -17.53 15.73 -2.69
C PRO A 71 -17.75 15.91 -1.19
N ALA A 72 -16.75 15.56 -0.40
CA ALA A 72 -16.67 15.81 1.03
C ALA A 72 -15.32 16.44 1.35
N GLU A 73 -15.11 16.86 2.59
CA GLU A 73 -13.83 17.42 3.02
C GLU A 73 -12.75 16.32 3.02
N GLY A 74 -11.78 16.45 2.11
CA GLY A 74 -10.66 15.53 1.97
C GLY A 74 -10.93 14.20 1.23
N PHE A 75 -12.16 13.92 0.79
CA PHE A 75 -12.50 12.69 0.05
C PHE A 75 -13.74 12.85 -0.81
N VAL A 76 -14.03 11.86 -1.65
CA VAL A 76 -15.26 11.77 -2.43
C VAL A 76 -16.07 10.56 -1.96
N ARG A 77 -17.37 10.75 -1.77
CA ARG A 77 -18.35 9.71 -1.44
C ARG A 77 -18.97 9.19 -2.72
N TYR A 78 -18.89 7.92 -2.98
CA TYR A 78 -19.48 7.22 -4.12
C TYR A 78 -20.61 6.32 -3.66
N PHE A 79 -21.73 6.29 -4.38
CA PHE A 79 -22.91 5.50 -4.03
C PHE A 79 -23.21 4.47 -5.10
N VAL A 80 -23.28 3.20 -4.70
CA VAL A 80 -23.56 2.08 -5.59
C VAL A 80 -24.71 1.26 -5.02
N ARG A 81 -25.75 1.02 -5.82
CA ARG A 81 -26.86 0.14 -5.45
C ARG A 81 -26.56 -1.28 -5.90
N ARG A 82 -26.67 -2.22 -4.96
CA ARG A 82 -26.58 -3.65 -5.24
C ARG A 82 -27.84 -4.11 -6.00
N ARG A 83 -27.68 -4.65 -7.20
CA ARG A 83 -28.77 -5.25 -7.97
C ARG A 83 -28.91 -6.75 -7.70
N ALA A 84 -30.10 -7.32 -8.02
CA ALA A 84 -30.57 -8.64 -7.56
C ALA A 84 -29.82 -9.87 -8.11
N ALA A 85 -30.07 -10.89 -7.51
CA ALA A 85 -29.49 -12.19 -7.19
C ALA A 85 -29.21 -13.21 -8.32
N LEU A 86 -29.44 -12.98 -9.58
CA LEU A 86 -28.93 -13.88 -10.64
C LEU A 86 -27.40 -13.87 -10.74
N GLU A 87 -26.78 -12.95 -10.01
CA GLU A 87 -25.35 -12.60 -10.09
C GLU A 87 -24.59 -12.85 -8.78
N ALA A 88 -25.25 -13.10 -7.64
CA ALA A 88 -24.55 -13.28 -6.36
C ALA A 88 -23.61 -14.50 -6.37
N GLU A 89 -23.98 -15.59 -7.02
CA GLU A 89 -23.10 -16.75 -7.18
C GLU A 89 -21.98 -16.45 -8.20
N ALA A 90 -22.30 -15.80 -9.31
CA ALA A 90 -21.32 -15.38 -10.31
C ALA A 90 -20.35 -14.34 -9.73
N GLU A 91 -20.82 -13.41 -8.91
CA GLU A 91 -19.99 -12.41 -8.26
C GLU A 91 -19.10 -13.02 -7.18
N THR A 92 -19.61 -13.96 -6.40
CA THR A 92 -18.81 -14.73 -5.42
C THR A 92 -17.71 -15.54 -6.13
N GLN A 93 -18.03 -16.18 -7.25
CA GLN A 93 -17.05 -16.91 -8.06
C GLN A 93 -16.03 -15.95 -8.70
N ALA A 94 -16.47 -14.79 -9.19
CA ALA A 94 -15.58 -13.76 -9.73
C ALA A 94 -14.63 -13.22 -8.65
N LEU A 95 -15.11 -12.92 -7.46
CA LEU A 95 -14.27 -12.50 -6.33
C LEU A 95 -13.24 -13.58 -5.96
N ALA A 96 -13.67 -14.85 -5.90
CA ALA A 96 -12.75 -15.96 -5.62
C ALA A 96 -11.65 -16.10 -6.67
N ARG A 97 -12.01 -15.95 -7.96
CA ARG A 97 -11.05 -15.96 -9.07
C ARG A 97 -10.08 -14.79 -8.98
N ASP A 98 -10.58 -13.57 -8.78
CA ASP A 98 -9.75 -12.37 -8.69
C ASP A 98 -8.78 -12.45 -7.49
N LYS A 99 -9.25 -12.98 -6.35
CA LYS A 99 -8.36 -13.27 -5.20
C LYS A 99 -7.29 -14.30 -5.54
N GLN A 100 -7.61 -15.32 -6.33
CA GLN A 100 -6.63 -16.32 -6.76
C GLN A 100 -5.62 -15.72 -7.73
N GLU A 101 -6.05 -14.91 -8.69
CA GLU A 101 -5.18 -14.18 -9.61
C GLU A 101 -4.26 -13.23 -8.87
N ALA A 102 -4.79 -12.46 -7.90
CA ALA A 102 -3.99 -11.57 -7.05
C ALA A 102 -2.91 -12.32 -6.27
N LYS A 103 -3.20 -13.54 -5.77
CA LYS A 103 -2.21 -14.37 -5.05
C LYS A 103 -1.09 -14.89 -5.96
N SER A 104 -1.32 -15.00 -7.26
CA SER A 104 -0.33 -15.46 -8.26
C SER A 104 0.45 -14.31 -8.88
N PHE A 105 0.19 -13.06 -8.48
CA PHE A 105 0.86 -11.90 -9.06
C PHE A 105 2.37 -11.94 -8.82
N GLU A 106 3.14 -11.70 -9.87
CA GLU A 106 4.60 -11.73 -9.86
C GLU A 106 5.17 -10.34 -10.20
N TRP A 107 5.96 -9.79 -9.31
CA TRP A 107 6.73 -8.57 -9.57
C TRP A 107 7.98 -8.89 -10.37
N ARG A 108 8.26 -8.10 -11.42
CA ARG A 108 9.40 -8.30 -12.29
C ARG A 108 10.20 -7.01 -12.44
N ALA A 109 11.52 -7.14 -12.39
CA ALA A 109 12.45 -6.08 -12.73
C ALA A 109 13.52 -6.62 -13.66
N ARG A 110 14.07 -5.73 -14.49
CA ARG A 110 15.22 -6.01 -15.36
C ARG A 110 16.33 -5.04 -14.98
N VAL A 111 17.54 -5.55 -14.82
CA VAL A 111 18.71 -4.74 -14.46
C VAL A 111 19.76 -4.89 -15.55
N ARG A 112 20.40 -3.78 -15.95
CA ARG A 112 21.52 -3.76 -16.88
C ARG A 112 22.69 -3.02 -16.25
N SER A 113 23.92 -3.53 -16.47
CA SER A 113 25.13 -2.78 -16.18
C SER A 113 25.18 -1.54 -17.08
N ALA A 114 25.50 -0.41 -16.49
CA ALA A 114 25.74 0.86 -17.18
C ALA A 114 27.22 1.31 -17.11
N GLY A 115 28.12 0.42 -16.67
CA GLY A 115 29.56 0.65 -16.53
C GLY A 115 29.95 1.23 -15.16
N HIS A 116 31.23 1.18 -14.82
CA HIS A 116 31.81 1.81 -13.61
C HIS A 116 31.04 1.53 -12.30
N GLN A 117 30.69 0.25 -12.04
CA GLN A 117 29.92 -0.16 -10.86
C GLN A 117 28.53 0.51 -10.75
N HIS A 118 27.95 0.84 -11.89
CA HIS A 118 26.64 1.45 -12.04
C HIS A 118 25.69 0.50 -12.76
N ALA A 119 24.47 0.39 -12.28
CA ALA A 119 23.41 -0.40 -12.88
C ALA A 119 22.13 0.41 -13.06
N LYS A 120 21.42 0.15 -14.15
CA LYS A 120 20.10 0.73 -14.41
C LYS A 120 19.02 -0.32 -14.26
N VAL A 121 18.07 -0.03 -13.39
CA VAL A 121 16.89 -0.87 -13.09
C VAL A 121 15.70 -0.38 -13.89
N TYR A 122 14.92 -1.32 -14.42
CA TYR A 122 13.65 -1.09 -15.11
C TYR A 122 12.58 -1.94 -14.45
N ALA A 123 11.56 -1.30 -13.92
CA ALA A 123 10.40 -1.94 -13.31
C ALA A 123 9.13 -1.30 -13.87
N ARG A 124 8.35 -2.06 -14.64
CA ARG A 124 7.20 -1.56 -15.40
C ARG A 124 7.61 -0.38 -16.31
N ASN A 125 7.02 0.80 -16.11
CA ASN A 125 7.33 2.06 -16.81
C ASN A 125 8.35 2.95 -16.06
N PHE A 126 8.86 2.49 -14.91
CA PHE A 126 9.83 3.22 -14.11
C PHE A 126 11.25 2.75 -14.40
N SER A 127 12.22 3.66 -14.25
CA SER A 127 13.63 3.32 -14.20
C SER A 127 14.35 4.16 -13.15
N PHE A 128 15.36 3.57 -12.52
CA PHE A 128 16.22 4.23 -11.55
C PHE A 128 17.62 3.62 -11.60
N ASP A 129 18.57 4.33 -11.04
CA ASP A 129 20.00 3.99 -11.11
C ASP A 129 20.48 3.50 -9.75
N ILE A 130 21.35 2.47 -9.74
CA ILE A 130 21.99 1.91 -8.56
C ILE A 130 23.49 2.15 -8.71
N GLY A 131 24.11 2.74 -7.70
CA GLY A 131 25.53 2.98 -7.62
C GLY A 131 26.35 1.78 -7.16
N GLN A 132 27.57 2.06 -6.74
CA GLN A 132 28.50 1.05 -6.25
C GLN A 132 27.98 0.30 -5.01
N PRO A 133 28.55 -0.89 -4.71
CA PRO A 133 28.05 -1.77 -3.64
C PRO A 133 28.03 -1.14 -2.26
N ALA A 134 29.04 -0.30 -1.95
CA ALA A 134 29.10 0.52 -0.75
C ALA A 134 30.04 1.70 -0.98
N SER A 135 29.78 2.80 -0.28
CA SER A 135 30.67 3.95 -0.18
C SER A 135 30.76 4.44 1.25
N PHE A 136 31.90 4.96 1.61
CA PHE A 136 32.15 5.64 2.88
C PHE A 136 32.17 7.18 2.70
N GLU A 137 31.83 7.66 1.49
CA GLU A 137 31.77 9.07 1.13
C GLU A 137 30.34 9.49 0.79
N GLU A 138 29.95 10.71 1.18
CA GLU A 138 28.61 11.26 0.93
C GLU A 138 28.43 11.81 -0.51
N LYS A 139 29.38 11.57 -1.42
CA LYS A 139 29.42 12.21 -2.75
C LYS A 139 29.15 11.26 -3.92
N ASP A 140 28.56 10.10 -3.66
CA ASP A 140 28.23 9.16 -4.72
C ASP A 140 27.14 9.71 -5.65
N SER A 141 27.25 9.37 -6.93
CA SER A 141 26.28 9.82 -7.93
C SER A 141 24.92 9.13 -7.81
N TYR A 142 24.88 7.94 -7.21
CA TYR A 142 23.67 7.11 -7.11
C TYR A 142 23.66 6.32 -5.80
N PRO A 143 22.48 6.11 -5.19
CA PRO A 143 22.36 5.26 -4.01
C PRO A 143 22.80 3.82 -4.28
N SER A 144 23.35 3.17 -3.28
CA SER A 144 23.68 1.74 -3.32
C SER A 144 22.42 0.86 -3.28
N ALA A 145 22.55 -0.43 -3.62
CA ALA A 145 21.44 -1.38 -3.50
C ALA A 145 20.94 -1.54 -2.04
N ILE A 146 21.86 -1.39 -1.06
CA ILE A 146 21.52 -1.42 0.37
C ILE A 146 20.59 -0.24 0.72
N GLU A 147 20.93 0.98 0.28
CA GLU A 147 20.10 2.17 0.54
C GLU A 147 18.74 2.07 -0.14
N TYR A 148 18.66 1.51 -1.35
CA TYR A 148 17.38 1.21 -2.00
C TYR A 148 16.56 0.19 -1.22
N LEU A 149 17.17 -0.86 -0.67
CA LEU A 149 16.48 -1.82 0.18
C LEU A 149 15.90 -1.15 1.43
N LEU A 150 16.70 -0.32 2.11
CA LEU A 150 16.24 0.42 3.28
C LEU A 150 15.12 1.39 2.91
N GLY A 151 15.27 2.14 1.82
CA GLY A 151 14.24 3.03 1.29
C GLY A 151 12.95 2.28 0.91
N ALA A 152 13.06 1.08 0.32
CA ALA A 152 11.91 0.24 -0.02
C ALA A 152 11.18 -0.24 1.25
N VAL A 153 11.90 -0.65 2.29
CA VAL A 153 11.29 -1.06 3.59
C VAL A 153 10.57 0.13 4.21
N ALA A 154 11.24 1.27 4.37
CA ALA A 154 10.66 2.48 4.95
C ALA A 154 9.45 2.97 4.13
N GLY A 155 9.61 3.09 2.81
CA GLY A 155 8.54 3.53 1.91
C GLY A 155 7.31 2.63 1.95
N SER A 156 7.49 1.30 1.99
CA SER A 156 6.37 0.36 2.11
C SER A 156 5.62 0.50 3.44
N LEU A 157 6.32 0.84 4.52
CA LEU A 157 5.71 1.07 5.83
C LEU A 157 4.97 2.41 5.88
N VAL A 158 5.55 3.49 5.33
CA VAL A 158 4.89 4.81 5.26
C VAL A 158 3.59 4.70 4.46
N THR A 159 3.65 4.19 3.23
CA THR A 159 2.47 4.10 2.37
C THR A 159 1.43 3.13 2.92
N GLY A 160 1.86 2.00 3.49
CA GLY A 160 0.97 1.04 4.12
C GLY A 160 0.28 1.62 5.36
N PHE A 161 1.02 2.32 6.21
CA PHE A 161 0.48 2.92 7.44
C PHE A 161 -0.49 4.07 7.12
N ALA A 162 -0.13 4.95 6.19
CA ALA A 162 -1.04 6.01 5.73
C ALA A 162 -2.36 5.43 5.18
N SER A 163 -2.28 4.39 4.34
CA SER A 163 -3.46 3.70 3.81
C SER A 163 -4.30 3.03 4.91
N ASP A 164 -3.66 2.43 5.92
CA ASP A 164 -4.37 1.79 7.03
C ASP A 164 -5.05 2.80 7.96
N CYS A 165 -4.39 3.94 8.27
CA CYS A 165 -4.99 5.06 9.00
C CYS A 165 -6.19 5.63 8.25
N ALA A 166 -6.04 5.89 6.95
CA ALA A 166 -7.12 6.37 6.10
C ALA A 166 -8.34 5.43 6.12
N ARG A 167 -8.13 4.11 6.01
CA ARG A 167 -9.21 3.12 6.08
C ARG A 167 -9.87 3.03 7.45
N ALA A 168 -9.14 3.35 8.51
CA ALA A 168 -9.70 3.43 9.86
C ALA A 168 -10.42 4.77 10.14
N GLY A 169 -10.38 5.71 9.18
CA GLY A 169 -10.96 7.03 9.32
C GLY A 169 -10.16 7.95 10.24
N LEU A 170 -8.86 7.65 10.45
CA LEU A 170 -7.96 8.49 11.25
C LEU A 170 -7.37 9.61 10.39
N ASP A 171 -7.26 10.78 10.99
CA ASP A 171 -6.60 11.94 10.40
C ASP A 171 -5.15 12.02 10.89
N VAL A 172 -4.21 11.96 9.95
CA VAL A 172 -2.77 11.95 10.23
C VAL A 172 -2.11 13.08 9.45
N ASP A 173 -1.48 14.00 10.18
CA ASP A 173 -0.87 15.19 9.59
C ASP A 173 0.43 14.86 8.84
N ASP A 174 1.30 14.02 9.44
CA ASP A 174 2.60 13.65 8.86
C ASP A 174 3.07 12.27 9.35
N ILE A 175 3.80 11.57 8.49
CA ILE A 175 4.44 10.28 8.78
C ILE A 175 5.87 10.32 8.25
N GLU A 176 6.85 10.22 9.15
CA GLU A 176 8.26 10.11 8.80
C GLU A 176 8.84 8.79 9.31
N ILE A 177 9.66 8.11 8.51
CA ILE A 177 10.41 6.93 8.93
C ILE A 177 11.90 7.17 8.78
N SER A 178 12.63 7.08 9.91
CA SER A 178 14.06 6.92 9.93
C SER A 178 14.41 5.43 9.97
N ILE A 179 15.30 4.99 9.07
CA ILE A 179 15.77 3.62 9.00
C ILE A 179 17.29 3.58 8.94
N SER A 180 17.90 2.64 9.66
CA SER A 180 19.34 2.39 9.63
C SER A 180 19.61 0.90 9.68
N ALA A 181 20.74 0.46 9.15
CA ALA A 181 21.18 -0.92 9.19
C ALA A 181 22.69 -1.02 9.35
N ARG A 182 23.14 -2.17 9.87
CA ARG A 182 24.53 -2.55 9.97
C ARG A 182 24.71 -3.97 9.45
N LEU A 183 25.78 -4.19 8.69
CA LEU A 183 26.21 -5.52 8.30
C LEU A 183 27.08 -6.15 9.39
N HIS A 184 27.08 -7.48 9.50
CA HIS A 184 28.04 -8.20 10.35
C HIS A 184 29.45 -7.87 9.93
N ASN A 185 29.73 -7.89 8.61
CA ASN A 185 31.04 -7.56 8.08
C ASN A 185 30.95 -6.88 6.70
N ILE A 186 31.15 -5.55 6.67
CA ILE A 186 31.18 -4.78 5.42
C ILE A 186 32.36 -5.15 4.52
N LEU A 187 33.50 -5.55 5.10
CA LEU A 187 34.66 -5.94 4.32
C LEU A 187 34.47 -7.27 3.60
N ALA A 188 33.69 -8.19 4.18
CA ALA A 188 33.26 -9.40 3.49
C ALA A 188 32.32 -9.08 2.32
N HIS A 189 31.41 -8.11 2.46
CA HIS A 189 30.57 -7.64 1.37
C HIS A 189 31.41 -7.06 0.21
N LEU A 190 32.48 -6.32 0.51
CA LEU A 190 33.38 -5.75 -0.47
C LEU A 190 34.41 -6.75 -1.04
N GLY A 191 34.44 -7.98 -0.54
CA GLY A 191 35.38 -9.01 -0.98
C GLY A 191 36.83 -8.78 -0.50
N VAL A 192 37.02 -7.98 0.54
CA VAL A 192 38.33 -7.65 1.11
C VAL A 192 38.79 -8.73 2.07
N GLU A 193 37.88 -9.36 2.79
CA GLU A 193 38.12 -10.47 3.69
C GLU A 193 37.02 -11.51 3.70
N GLN A 194 37.21 -12.62 4.40
CA GLN A 194 36.18 -13.64 4.60
C GLN A 194 35.31 -13.28 5.81
N GLY A 195 34.00 -13.55 5.73
CA GLY A 195 33.07 -13.27 6.82
C GLY A 195 31.62 -13.33 6.39
N ASP A 196 30.72 -12.99 7.30
CA ASP A 196 29.29 -12.90 7.05
C ASP A 196 28.93 -11.51 6.50
N PRO A 197 28.46 -11.37 5.24
CA PRO A 197 28.05 -10.09 4.67
C PRO A 197 26.60 -9.71 4.99
N SER A 198 25.86 -10.52 5.75
CA SER A 198 24.45 -10.28 6.02
C SER A 198 24.22 -9.11 6.98
N PHE A 199 22.95 -8.65 7.04
CA PHE A 199 22.58 -7.64 8.03
C PHE A 199 22.64 -8.20 9.43
N GLU A 200 23.35 -7.51 10.31
CA GLU A 200 23.36 -7.77 11.75
C GLU A 200 22.09 -7.22 12.39
N THR A 201 21.76 -5.96 12.05
CA THR A 201 20.59 -5.27 12.59
C THR A 201 19.97 -4.34 11.55
N ILE A 202 18.64 -4.20 11.61
CA ILE A 202 17.89 -3.14 10.92
C ILE A 202 17.00 -2.45 11.96
N ALA A 203 17.21 -1.16 12.17
CA ALA A 203 16.42 -0.35 13.09
C ALA A 203 15.49 0.58 12.31
N VAL A 204 14.21 0.55 12.63
CA VAL A 204 13.15 1.38 12.03
C VAL A 204 12.49 2.18 13.12
N LYS A 205 12.42 3.49 12.96
CA LYS A 205 11.69 4.39 13.86
C LYS A 205 10.72 5.23 13.03
N CYS A 206 9.43 5.04 13.30
CA CYS A 206 8.35 5.83 12.73
C CYS A 206 7.99 6.96 13.68
N PHE A 207 7.86 8.16 13.12
CA PHE A 207 7.31 9.34 13.78
C PHE A 207 5.98 9.64 13.09
N VAL A 208 4.95 9.86 13.87
CA VAL A 208 3.63 10.23 13.37
C VAL A 208 3.10 11.42 14.15
N SER A 209 2.62 12.42 13.40
CA SER A 209 1.94 13.60 13.96
C SER A 209 0.44 13.45 13.75
N THR A 210 -0.31 13.43 14.85
CA THR A 210 -1.77 13.27 14.82
C THR A 210 -2.38 13.65 16.16
N PHE A 211 -3.66 14.05 16.15
CA PHE A 211 -4.48 14.25 17.35
C PHE A 211 -5.35 13.04 17.70
N GLU A 212 -5.20 11.93 16.96
CA GLU A 212 -5.98 10.71 17.16
C GLU A 212 -5.53 9.93 18.40
N ASP A 213 -6.39 9.00 18.85
CA ASP A 213 -6.11 8.14 20.00
C ASP A 213 -4.84 7.31 19.81
N GLU A 214 -3.90 7.44 20.75
CA GLU A 214 -2.59 6.84 20.68
C GLU A 214 -2.62 5.30 20.59
N ASP A 215 -3.53 4.65 21.32
CA ASP A 215 -3.65 3.17 21.33
C ASP A 215 -4.21 2.66 20.01
N THR A 216 -5.13 3.41 19.41
CA THR A 216 -5.67 3.13 18.08
C THR A 216 -4.58 3.25 17.02
N VAL A 217 -3.80 4.33 17.03
CA VAL A 217 -2.68 4.57 16.11
C VAL A 217 -1.63 3.45 16.23
N LYS A 218 -1.26 3.06 17.46
CA LYS A 218 -0.32 1.95 17.72
C LYS A 218 -0.86 0.61 17.20
N THR A 219 -2.14 0.36 17.38
CA THR A 219 -2.77 -0.89 16.90
C THR A 219 -2.69 -0.99 15.38
N ILE A 220 -2.99 0.10 14.67
CA ILE A 220 -2.88 0.17 13.21
C ILE A 220 -1.43 -0.02 12.77
N TRP A 221 -0.47 0.66 13.42
CA TRP A 221 0.95 0.50 13.13
C TRP A 221 1.42 -0.95 13.23
N VAL A 222 1.10 -1.63 14.32
CA VAL A 222 1.42 -3.06 14.50
C VAL A 222 0.81 -3.91 13.39
N GLY A 223 -0.43 -3.64 13.01
CA GLY A 223 -1.09 -4.29 11.89
C GLY A 223 -0.35 -4.09 10.57
N THR A 224 0.06 -2.85 10.26
CA THR A 224 0.84 -2.50 9.06
C THR A 224 2.18 -3.23 9.02
N VAL A 225 2.94 -3.19 10.12
CA VAL A 225 4.24 -3.88 10.24
C VAL A 225 4.08 -5.38 9.99
N ASN A 226 3.06 -6.01 10.57
CA ASN A 226 2.82 -7.45 10.42
C ASN A 226 2.37 -7.86 9.01
N ARG A 227 1.77 -6.96 8.26
CA ARG A 227 1.36 -7.20 6.87
C ARG A 227 2.43 -6.85 5.84
N SER A 228 3.52 -6.18 6.22
CA SER A 228 4.59 -5.81 5.29
C SER A 228 5.35 -7.05 4.82
N PRO A 229 5.35 -7.37 3.52
CA PRO A 229 6.09 -8.52 2.99
C PRO A 229 7.60 -8.34 3.13
N LEU A 230 8.11 -7.10 3.04
CA LEU A 230 9.53 -6.79 3.20
C LEU A 230 9.98 -7.05 4.63
N VAL A 231 9.24 -6.53 5.62
CA VAL A 231 9.52 -6.79 7.04
C VAL A 231 9.42 -8.27 7.36
N ALA A 232 8.35 -8.95 6.92
CA ALA A 232 8.14 -10.38 7.15
C ALA A 232 9.26 -11.25 6.54
N THR A 233 9.85 -10.80 5.42
CA THR A 233 10.96 -11.50 4.78
C THR A 233 12.27 -11.26 5.52
N LEU A 234 12.59 -10.01 5.83
CA LEU A 234 13.85 -9.65 6.48
C LEU A 234 13.95 -10.18 7.91
N LYS A 235 12.87 -10.17 8.68
CA LYS A 235 12.82 -10.77 10.04
C LYS A 235 13.17 -12.25 10.11
N LYS A 236 13.15 -12.98 8.99
CA LYS A 236 13.54 -14.39 8.95
C LYS A 236 15.06 -14.60 9.06
N GLY A 237 15.85 -13.60 8.73
CA GLY A 237 17.31 -13.69 8.70
C GLY A 237 18.04 -12.59 9.43
N THR A 238 17.33 -11.58 9.95
CA THR A 238 17.94 -10.39 10.55
C THR A 238 17.11 -9.92 11.73
N ASP A 239 17.77 -9.49 12.81
CA ASP A 239 17.09 -8.82 13.92
C ASP A 239 16.63 -7.42 13.49
N MET A 240 15.34 -7.13 13.69
CA MET A 240 14.72 -5.86 13.33
C MET A 240 14.12 -5.18 14.56
N ASP A 241 14.66 -4.05 14.97
CA ASP A 241 14.07 -3.15 15.98
C ASP A 241 13.14 -2.14 15.29
N ILE A 242 11.83 -2.30 15.50
CA ILE A 242 10.80 -1.47 14.84
C ILE A 242 9.99 -0.74 15.92
N ARG A 243 10.09 0.59 15.95
CA ARG A 243 9.46 1.45 16.95
C ARG A 243 8.55 2.50 16.32
N LEU A 244 7.54 2.92 17.07
CA LEU A 244 6.67 4.05 16.75
C LEU A 244 6.84 5.13 17.83
N ALA A 245 6.91 6.39 17.42
CA ALA A 245 6.78 7.56 18.26
C ALA A 245 5.66 8.44 17.71
N ILE A 246 4.71 8.80 18.56
CA ILE A 246 3.67 9.78 18.28
C ILE A 246 4.18 11.11 18.78
N VAL A 247 4.11 12.15 17.98
CA VAL A 247 4.65 13.49 18.24
C VAL A 247 3.62 14.57 18.02
#